data_458d228f595368e66a5554bf0e889ce7
#
_entry.id   458d228f595368e66a5554bf0e889ce7
#
_cell.length_a   1.000
_cell.length_b   1.000
_cell.length_c   1.000
_cell.angle_alpha   90.00
_cell.angle_beta   90.00
_cell.angle_gamma   90.00
#
_symmetry.space_group_name_H-M   'P 1'
#
loop_
_entity.id
_entity.type
_entity.pdbx_description
1 polymer ?
#
loop_
_entity_poly.entity_id
_entity_poly.type
_entity_poly.pdbx_seq_one_letter_code
_entity_poly.pdbx_strand_id
1 'polypeptide(L)'
;MLSVNLNRETPWSSGTPYDILKVLGGSDKTMIVGGAVRDWLNEEPVKDIDFATKLLPKEAMQALLDSGFNVKSTGIEHGTITVYSDNKSYEITSLRKDILTDGRHAEVVFGGTWEDDANRRDFTVNALYADEYGTILDVTGEGLRDLENKKLKFIGSPGKRIKEDYLRILRYFRFLSKFL
;
A
#
# COMPACT_ATOMS: atom_id res chain seq x y z
N MET A 1 11.93 -12.07 1.77
CA MET A 1 11.16 -11.42 0.67
C MET A 1 10.78 -12.49 -0.33
N LEU A 2 9.50 -12.69 -0.59
CA LEU A 2 8.99 -13.68 -1.53
C LEU A 2 8.37 -12.93 -2.72
N SER A 3 8.65 -13.36 -3.96
CA SER A 3 8.03 -12.80 -5.16
C SER A 3 7.36 -13.92 -5.96
N VAL A 4 6.10 -13.71 -6.34
CA VAL A 4 5.28 -14.71 -7.07
C VAL A 4 4.52 -14.00 -8.17
N ASN A 5 4.59 -14.52 -9.40
CA ASN A 5 3.73 -14.07 -10.51
C ASN A 5 2.61 -15.10 -10.74
N LEU A 6 1.36 -14.65 -10.70
CA LEU A 6 0.20 -15.51 -10.84
C LEU A 6 -0.28 -15.68 -12.29
N ASN A 7 0.34 -14.97 -13.26
CA ASN A 7 -0.09 -14.96 -14.66
C ASN A 7 -1.60 -14.67 -14.85
N ARG A 8 -2.15 -13.80 -14.00
CA ARG A 8 -3.55 -13.42 -14.00
C ARG A 8 -3.67 -11.92 -14.24
N GLU A 9 -4.63 -11.49 -15.05
CA GLU A 9 -4.92 -10.08 -15.31
C GLU A 9 -5.25 -9.35 -14.01
N THR A 10 -4.71 -8.14 -13.87
CA THR A 10 -4.90 -7.30 -12.69
C THR A 10 -5.86 -6.15 -12.97
N PRO A 11 -6.61 -5.66 -11.97
CA PRO A 11 -7.47 -4.48 -12.12
C PRO A 11 -6.72 -3.18 -12.45
N TRP A 12 -5.40 -3.21 -12.41
CA TRP A 12 -4.49 -2.08 -12.67
C TRP A 12 -3.54 -2.31 -13.86
N SER A 13 -3.83 -3.31 -14.71
CA SER A 13 -3.04 -3.58 -15.93
C SER A 13 -3.38 -2.62 -17.08
N SER A 14 -4.36 -1.74 -16.91
CA SER A 14 -4.76 -0.73 -17.89
C SER A 14 -5.43 0.48 -17.24
N GLY A 15 -5.64 1.56 -18.03
CA GLY A 15 -6.30 2.79 -17.57
C GLY A 15 -5.47 3.58 -16.56
N THR A 16 -6.14 4.46 -15.82
CA THR A 16 -5.49 5.41 -14.89
C THR A 16 -4.51 4.76 -13.92
N PRO A 17 -4.79 3.61 -13.26
CA PRO A 17 -3.81 2.99 -12.37
C PRO A 17 -2.52 2.56 -13.08
N TYR A 18 -2.63 2.01 -14.28
CA TYR A 18 -1.47 1.63 -15.11
C TYR A 18 -0.63 2.85 -15.48
N ASP A 19 -1.30 3.93 -15.92
CA ASP A 19 -0.63 5.16 -16.32
C ASP A 19 0.12 5.80 -15.13
N ILE A 20 -0.48 5.81 -13.94
CA ILE A 20 0.18 6.26 -12.70
C ILE A 20 1.44 5.43 -12.42
N LEU A 21 1.35 4.08 -12.48
CA LEU A 21 2.52 3.20 -12.30
C LEU A 21 3.65 3.56 -13.28
N LYS A 22 3.32 3.74 -14.56
CA LYS A 22 4.30 4.08 -15.61
C LYS A 22 4.96 5.43 -15.36
N VAL A 23 4.19 6.45 -15.06
CA VAL A 23 4.71 7.82 -14.79
C VAL A 23 5.63 7.82 -13.58
N LEU A 24 5.31 7.03 -12.56
CA LEU A 24 6.10 6.93 -11.33
C LEU A 24 7.23 5.88 -11.39
N GLY A 25 7.58 5.38 -12.58
CA GLY A 25 8.76 4.54 -12.82
C GLY A 25 8.52 3.04 -12.71
N GLY A 26 7.26 2.58 -12.76
CA GLY A 26 6.89 1.16 -12.78
C GLY A 26 7.38 0.39 -11.55
N SER A 27 7.50 -0.93 -11.70
CA SER A 27 7.88 -1.88 -10.65
C SER A 27 9.18 -1.57 -9.90
N ASP A 28 10.10 -0.82 -10.53
CA ASP A 28 11.35 -0.42 -9.88
C ASP A 28 11.15 0.60 -8.75
N LYS A 29 10.13 1.45 -8.88
CA LYS A 29 9.91 2.58 -7.97
C LYS A 29 8.53 2.58 -7.32
N THR A 30 7.50 2.04 -7.96
CA THR A 30 6.10 2.19 -7.52
C THR A 30 5.34 0.88 -7.67
N MET A 31 4.57 0.52 -6.65
CA MET A 31 3.72 -0.67 -6.64
C MET A 31 2.33 -0.35 -6.09
N ILE A 32 1.35 -1.14 -6.50
CA ILE A 32 0.04 -1.21 -5.83
C ILE A 32 0.22 -1.89 -4.48
N VAL A 33 -0.55 -1.49 -3.46
CA VAL A 33 -0.33 -2.01 -2.10
C VAL A 33 -1.63 -2.23 -1.31
N GLY A 34 -1.57 -3.14 -0.37
CA GLY A 34 -2.58 -3.26 0.68
C GLY A 34 -3.90 -3.88 0.25
N GLY A 35 -4.99 -3.13 0.46
CA GLY A 35 -6.34 -3.62 0.23
C GLY A 35 -6.61 -4.11 -1.18
N ALA A 36 -6.13 -3.38 -2.18
CA ALA A 36 -6.29 -3.74 -3.59
C ALA A 36 -5.66 -5.09 -3.92
N VAL A 37 -4.42 -5.30 -3.47
CA VAL A 37 -3.68 -6.56 -3.71
C VAL A 37 -4.35 -7.73 -3.00
N ARG A 38 -4.71 -7.54 -1.72
CA ARG A 38 -5.42 -8.57 -0.93
C ARG A 38 -6.75 -8.96 -1.56
N ASP A 39 -7.59 -7.98 -1.92
CA ASP A 39 -8.93 -8.25 -2.46
C ASP A 39 -8.84 -8.91 -3.84
N TRP A 40 -7.88 -8.48 -4.70
CA TRP A 40 -7.61 -9.16 -5.97
C TRP A 40 -7.15 -10.62 -5.80
N LEU A 41 -6.27 -10.89 -4.82
CA LEU A 41 -5.82 -12.25 -4.52
C LEU A 41 -6.96 -13.16 -4.02
N ASN A 42 -7.92 -12.59 -3.29
CA ASN A 42 -9.12 -13.28 -2.81
C ASN A 42 -10.25 -13.37 -3.85
N GLU A 43 -10.03 -12.88 -5.09
CA GLU A 43 -11.06 -12.81 -6.13
C GLU A 43 -12.26 -11.94 -5.75
N GLU A 44 -12.04 -10.97 -4.84
CA GLU A 44 -13.03 -9.98 -4.44
C GLU A 44 -12.93 -8.71 -5.31
N PRO A 45 -14.04 -7.95 -5.45
CA PRO A 45 -14.02 -6.68 -6.18
C PRO A 45 -13.05 -5.68 -5.55
N VAL A 46 -12.08 -5.22 -6.33
CA VAL A 46 -11.16 -4.15 -5.93
C VAL A 46 -11.86 -2.80 -6.06
N LYS A 47 -12.00 -2.08 -4.95
CA LYS A 47 -12.69 -0.78 -4.89
C LYS A 47 -11.72 0.38 -4.97
N ASP A 48 -10.76 0.40 -4.07
CA ASP A 48 -9.78 1.46 -3.93
C ASP A 48 -8.39 0.91 -4.27
N ILE A 49 -7.62 1.66 -5.05
CA ILE A 49 -6.27 1.28 -5.47
C ILE A 49 -5.30 2.30 -4.88
N ASP A 50 -4.49 1.84 -3.92
CA ASP A 50 -3.45 2.62 -3.26
C ASP A 50 -2.08 2.23 -3.80
N PHE A 51 -1.19 3.22 -3.88
CA PHE A 51 0.17 3.07 -4.36
C PHE A 51 1.17 3.35 -3.24
N ALA A 52 2.27 2.61 -3.27
CA ALA A 52 3.47 2.92 -2.51
C ALA A 52 4.61 3.21 -3.48
N THR A 53 5.37 4.28 -3.24
CA THR A 53 6.45 4.69 -4.15
C THR A 53 7.74 5.05 -3.41
N LYS A 54 8.90 4.74 -4.01
CA LYS A 54 10.23 5.18 -3.55
C LYS A 54 10.49 6.65 -3.82
N LEU A 55 9.70 7.29 -4.70
CA LEU A 55 9.85 8.71 -4.99
C LEU A 55 9.49 9.55 -3.76
N LEU A 56 10.18 10.65 -3.57
CA LEU A 56 9.78 11.63 -2.57
C LEU A 56 8.43 12.26 -2.94
N PRO A 57 7.62 12.73 -1.96
CA PRO A 57 6.27 13.24 -2.24
C PRO A 57 6.24 14.35 -3.29
N LYS A 58 7.22 15.26 -3.25
CA LYS A 58 7.34 16.35 -4.22
C LYS A 58 7.73 15.86 -5.62
N GLU A 59 8.60 14.85 -5.70
CA GLU A 59 9.03 14.26 -6.97
C GLU A 59 7.87 13.52 -7.63
N ALA A 60 7.14 12.70 -6.87
CA ALA A 60 5.96 11.99 -7.35
C ALA A 60 4.86 12.96 -7.82
N MET A 61 4.61 14.02 -7.04
CA MET A 61 3.65 15.06 -7.40
C MET A 61 4.04 15.76 -8.70
N GLN A 62 5.31 16.17 -8.84
CA GLN A 62 5.77 16.88 -10.04
C GLN A 62 5.66 15.98 -11.30
N ALA A 63 6.11 14.73 -11.21
CA ALA A 63 6.04 13.78 -12.34
C ALA A 63 4.60 13.58 -12.83
N LEU A 64 3.64 13.48 -11.92
CA LEU A 64 2.23 13.31 -12.24
C LEU A 64 1.63 14.59 -12.84
N LEU A 65 1.95 15.76 -12.29
CA LEU A 65 1.51 17.06 -12.85
C LEU A 65 2.05 17.27 -14.26
N ASP A 66 3.33 16.99 -14.49
CA ASP A 66 3.97 17.11 -15.82
C ASP A 66 3.36 16.15 -16.86
N SER A 67 2.77 15.05 -16.39
CA SER A 67 2.04 14.07 -17.20
C SER A 67 0.55 14.40 -17.36
N GLY A 68 0.09 15.55 -16.85
CA GLY A 68 -1.28 16.05 -17.04
C GLY A 68 -2.30 15.51 -16.02
N PHE A 69 -1.88 14.83 -14.95
CA PHE A 69 -2.80 14.37 -13.90
C PHE A 69 -3.26 15.52 -13.00
N ASN A 70 -4.50 15.42 -12.50
CA ASN A 70 -5.02 16.31 -11.46
C ASN A 70 -4.57 15.77 -10.09
N VAL A 71 -3.58 16.42 -9.47
CA VAL A 71 -2.96 15.98 -8.23
C VAL A 71 -3.22 16.99 -7.11
N LYS A 72 -3.56 16.50 -5.93
CA LYS A 72 -3.68 17.30 -4.70
C LYS A 72 -2.76 16.77 -3.60
N SER A 73 -2.21 17.69 -2.82
CA SER A 73 -1.38 17.40 -1.64
C SER A 73 -2.25 17.20 -0.41
N THR A 74 -2.96 16.09 -0.31
CA THR A 74 -3.93 15.80 0.77
C THR A 74 -3.29 15.39 2.09
N GLY A 75 -2.00 15.11 2.13
CA GLY A 75 -1.28 14.66 3.33
C GLY A 75 0.23 14.60 3.05
N ILE A 76 0.76 15.66 2.43
CA ILE A 76 2.16 15.69 1.98
C ILE A 76 3.16 15.58 3.14
N GLU A 77 2.79 16.09 4.32
CA GLU A 77 3.56 15.95 5.56
C GLU A 77 3.65 14.48 6.02
N HIS A 78 2.68 13.66 5.63
CA HIS A 78 2.67 12.22 5.87
C HIS A 78 3.13 11.42 4.66
N GLY A 79 3.53 12.10 3.58
CA GLY A 79 4.03 11.47 2.36
C GLY A 79 2.96 11.04 1.37
N THR A 80 1.70 11.45 1.55
CA THR A 80 0.59 11.06 0.68
C THR A 80 0.15 12.20 -0.22
N ILE A 81 -0.01 11.89 -1.50
CA ILE A 81 -0.66 12.74 -2.51
C ILE A 81 -1.82 11.97 -3.13
N THR A 82 -2.79 12.68 -3.67
CA THR A 82 -3.99 12.06 -4.28
C THR A 82 -4.14 12.52 -5.72
N VAL A 83 -4.26 11.56 -6.63
CA VAL A 83 -4.66 11.78 -8.04
C VAL A 83 -6.16 11.63 -8.16
N TYR A 84 -6.80 12.53 -8.88
CA TYR A 84 -8.21 12.48 -9.21
C TYR A 84 -8.37 12.25 -10.72
N SER A 85 -9.01 11.15 -11.10
CA SER A 85 -9.32 10.80 -12.50
C SER A 85 -10.57 9.94 -12.56
N ASP A 86 -11.41 10.12 -13.59
CA ASP A 86 -12.59 9.29 -13.88
C ASP A 86 -13.55 9.10 -12.69
N ASN A 87 -13.80 10.17 -11.94
CA ASN A 87 -14.60 10.19 -10.71
C ASN A 87 -14.07 9.25 -9.61
N LYS A 88 -12.80 8.89 -9.68
CA LYS A 88 -12.07 8.11 -8.65
C LYS A 88 -10.93 8.93 -8.07
N SER A 89 -10.48 8.50 -6.90
CA SER A 89 -9.27 9.01 -6.26
C SER A 89 -8.28 7.88 -6.05
N TYR A 90 -7.00 8.19 -6.25
CA TYR A 90 -5.90 7.25 -6.10
C TYR A 90 -4.89 7.85 -5.14
N GLU A 91 -4.63 7.18 -4.03
CA GLU A 91 -3.65 7.62 -3.05
C GLU A 91 -2.27 7.05 -3.38
N ILE A 92 -1.28 7.95 -3.42
CA ILE A 92 0.12 7.60 -3.66
C ILE A 92 0.91 7.99 -2.40
N THR A 93 1.47 7.02 -1.71
CA THR A 93 2.24 7.24 -0.48
C THR A 93 3.71 6.93 -0.72
N SER A 94 4.57 7.90 -0.45
CA SER A 94 6.03 7.69 -0.48
C SER A 94 6.46 6.76 0.63
N LEU A 95 7.40 5.85 0.32
CA LEU A 95 7.97 4.96 1.31
C LEU A 95 8.61 5.79 2.42
N ARG A 96 8.31 5.43 3.66
CA ARG A 96 8.76 6.14 4.83
C ARG A 96 9.06 5.19 5.99
N LYS A 97 9.89 5.67 6.89
CA LYS A 97 10.15 5.05 8.19
C LYS A 97 9.61 5.96 9.28
N ASP A 98 8.80 5.41 10.16
CA ASP A 98 8.33 6.11 11.34
C ASP A 98 9.43 6.02 12.42
N ILE A 99 10.00 7.17 12.84
CA ILE A 99 11.11 7.23 13.82
C ILE A 99 10.57 7.25 15.24
N LEU A 100 9.56 8.08 15.49
CA LEU A 100 8.88 8.20 16.78
C LEU A 100 7.38 8.13 16.55
N THR A 101 6.71 7.26 17.28
CA THR A 101 5.25 7.20 17.31
C THR A 101 4.77 7.53 18.70
N ASP A 102 4.13 8.70 18.86
CA ASP A 102 3.38 9.05 20.06
C ASP A 102 1.90 9.15 19.69
N GLY A 103 1.22 8.02 19.79
CA GLY A 103 -0.19 7.92 19.45
C GLY A 103 -0.49 8.23 17.97
N ARG A 104 -0.95 9.45 17.66
CA ARG A 104 -1.36 9.86 16.30
C ARG A 104 -0.31 10.67 15.54
N HIS A 105 0.79 11.04 16.19
CA HIS A 105 1.86 11.81 15.58
C HIS A 105 3.08 10.91 15.41
N ALA A 106 3.46 10.66 14.16
CA ALA A 106 4.71 10.00 13.82
C ALA A 106 5.64 11.02 13.18
N GLU A 107 6.84 11.14 13.70
CA GLU A 107 7.93 11.81 12.99
C GLU A 107 8.39 10.84 11.90
N VAL A 108 8.25 11.26 10.63
CA VAL A 108 8.48 10.42 9.47
C VAL A 108 9.73 10.85 8.72
N VAL A 109 10.51 9.89 8.25
CA VAL A 109 11.61 10.12 7.29
C VAL A 109 11.26 9.40 5.99
N PHE A 110 11.25 10.16 4.89
CA PHE A 110 11.03 9.64 3.54
C PHE A 110 12.28 8.96 2.99
N GLY A 111 12.11 8.14 1.95
CA GLY A 111 13.20 7.37 1.36
C GLY A 111 13.42 6.02 2.06
N GLY A 112 12.42 5.51 2.76
CA GLY A 112 12.41 4.17 3.36
C GLY A 112 12.45 3.06 2.31
N THR A 113 12.64 1.84 2.80
CA THR A 113 12.58 0.61 2.01
C THR A 113 11.17 0.03 1.98
N TRP A 114 10.93 -0.99 1.16
CA TRP A 114 9.67 -1.77 1.18
C TRP A 114 9.45 -2.42 2.54
N GLU A 115 10.52 -2.84 3.21
CA GLU A 115 10.50 -3.39 4.56
C GLU A 115 10.05 -2.35 5.60
N ASP A 116 10.54 -1.12 5.50
CA ASP A 116 10.14 -0.04 6.40
C ASP A 116 8.64 0.26 6.25
N ASP A 117 8.13 0.35 5.01
CA ASP A 117 6.71 0.57 4.73
C ASP A 117 5.84 -0.62 5.20
N ALA A 118 6.26 -1.86 4.95
CA ALA A 118 5.55 -3.04 5.42
C ALA A 118 5.46 -3.07 6.95
N ASN A 119 6.58 -2.79 7.64
CA ASN A 119 6.66 -2.83 9.09
C ASN A 119 5.78 -1.78 9.81
N ARG A 120 5.42 -0.67 9.17
CA ARG A 120 4.49 0.31 9.75
C ARG A 120 3.02 -0.08 9.57
N ARG A 121 2.70 -1.04 8.68
CA ARG A 121 1.33 -1.51 8.43
C ARG A 121 0.82 -2.38 9.58
N ASP A 122 -0.48 -2.60 9.60
CA ASP A 122 -1.16 -3.34 10.69
C ASP A 122 -1.02 -4.85 10.55
N PHE A 123 -1.44 -5.42 9.40
CA PHE A 123 -1.57 -6.87 9.20
C PHE A 123 -0.71 -7.36 8.03
N THR A 124 -0.23 -8.60 8.13
CA THR A 124 0.58 -9.25 7.09
C THR A 124 -0.11 -9.23 5.73
N VAL A 125 -1.42 -9.51 5.69
CA VAL A 125 -2.27 -9.51 4.48
C VAL A 125 -2.46 -8.12 3.86
N ASN A 126 -2.17 -7.04 4.58
CA ASN A 126 -2.22 -5.66 4.11
C ASN A 126 -0.83 -5.10 3.75
N ALA A 127 0.21 -5.92 3.84
CA ALA A 127 1.58 -5.57 3.46
C ALA A 127 2.04 -6.37 2.23
N LEU A 128 1.13 -6.66 1.34
CA LEU A 128 1.37 -7.24 0.03
C LEU A 128 1.41 -6.12 -1.01
N TYR A 129 2.37 -6.21 -1.92
CA TYR A 129 2.57 -5.27 -3.01
C TYR A 129 2.43 -5.99 -4.34
N ALA A 130 2.03 -5.28 -5.38
CA ALA A 130 1.94 -5.82 -6.73
C ALA A 130 2.46 -4.82 -7.76
N ASP A 131 3.18 -5.32 -8.76
CA ASP A 131 3.58 -4.54 -9.91
C ASP A 131 2.47 -4.46 -10.97
N GLU A 132 2.75 -3.74 -12.06
CA GLU A 132 1.84 -3.60 -13.21
C GLU A 132 1.55 -4.92 -13.94
N TYR A 133 2.38 -5.93 -13.75
CA TYR A 133 2.27 -7.26 -14.38
C TYR A 133 1.64 -8.32 -13.48
N GLY A 134 1.24 -7.95 -12.26
CA GLY A 134 0.67 -8.88 -11.29
C GLY A 134 1.70 -9.72 -10.55
N THR A 135 2.98 -9.32 -10.56
CA THR A 135 3.98 -9.93 -9.69
C THR A 135 3.78 -9.43 -8.27
N ILE A 136 3.57 -10.35 -7.34
CA ILE A 136 3.36 -10.04 -5.92
C ILE A 136 4.69 -10.03 -5.20
N LEU A 137 4.91 -9.00 -4.42
CA LEU A 137 6.01 -8.89 -3.48
C LEU A 137 5.46 -9.02 -2.05
N ASP A 138 5.77 -10.14 -1.39
CA ASP A 138 5.51 -10.34 0.04
C ASP A 138 6.76 -10.04 0.84
N VAL A 139 6.82 -8.84 1.37
CA VAL A 139 7.98 -8.34 2.12
C VAL A 139 8.11 -9.04 3.47
N THR A 140 6.98 -9.34 4.11
CA THR A 140 6.93 -10.01 5.41
C THR A 140 7.27 -11.50 5.29
N GLY A 141 7.09 -12.10 4.12
CA GLY A 141 7.22 -13.53 3.86
C GLY A 141 6.10 -14.37 4.50
N GLU A 142 5.08 -13.72 5.06
CA GLU A 142 3.96 -14.39 5.73
C GLU A 142 2.59 -14.01 5.12
N GLY A 143 2.51 -12.87 4.43
CA GLY A 143 1.25 -12.28 3.97
C GLY A 143 0.47 -13.17 3.02
N LEU A 144 1.11 -13.77 2.02
CA LEU A 144 0.48 -14.69 1.08
C LEU A 144 -0.05 -15.94 1.79
N ARG A 145 0.78 -16.55 2.64
CA ARG A 145 0.40 -17.74 3.42
C ARG A 145 -0.74 -17.44 4.41
N ASP A 146 -0.69 -16.28 5.09
CA ASP A 146 -1.74 -15.89 6.02
C ASP A 146 -3.05 -15.62 5.29
N LEU A 147 -2.99 -15.04 4.09
CA LEU A 147 -4.15 -14.82 3.23
C LEU A 147 -4.80 -16.14 2.78
N GLU A 148 -4.00 -17.07 2.24
CA GLU A 148 -4.46 -18.41 1.82
C GLU A 148 -5.12 -19.18 2.95
N ASN A 149 -4.55 -19.10 4.17
CA ASN A 149 -5.09 -19.77 5.36
C ASN A 149 -6.18 -18.97 6.07
N LYS A 150 -6.67 -17.86 5.47
CA LYS A 150 -7.67 -16.96 6.08
C LYS A 150 -7.29 -16.50 7.49
N LYS A 151 -6.01 -16.22 7.70
CA LYS A 151 -5.44 -15.84 9.00
C LYS A 151 -5.14 -14.36 9.06
N LEU A 152 -5.76 -13.65 10.00
CA LEU A 152 -5.47 -12.25 10.25
C LEU A 152 -4.40 -12.12 11.33
N LYS A 153 -3.18 -11.70 10.96
CA LYS A 153 -2.02 -11.62 11.83
C LYS A 153 -1.45 -10.20 11.82
N PHE A 154 -1.14 -9.66 13.00
CA PHE A 154 -0.39 -8.40 13.11
C PHE A 154 1.05 -8.59 12.65
N ILE A 155 1.61 -7.56 12.02
CA ILE A 155 3.04 -7.48 11.73
C ILE A 155 3.76 -7.14 13.04
N GLY A 156 4.65 -8.02 13.48
CA GLY A 156 5.35 -7.90 14.77
C GLY A 156 4.48 -8.27 15.98
N SER A 157 4.74 -7.63 17.13
CA SER A 157 4.03 -7.94 18.38
C SER A 157 2.66 -7.26 18.43
N PRO A 158 1.54 -8.00 18.57
CA PRO A 158 0.20 -7.43 18.61
C PRO A 158 0.03 -6.37 19.71
N GLY A 159 0.55 -6.65 20.90
CA GLY A 159 0.45 -5.72 22.04
C GLY A 159 1.18 -4.40 21.80
N LYS A 160 2.34 -4.44 21.12
CA LYS A 160 3.07 -3.22 20.71
C LYS A 160 2.28 -2.46 19.66
N ARG A 161 1.79 -3.14 18.62
CA ARG A 161 1.05 -2.54 17.51
C ARG A 161 -0.26 -1.87 17.96
N ILE A 162 -0.97 -2.47 18.90
CA ILE A 162 -2.18 -1.91 19.49
C ILE A 162 -1.86 -0.66 20.33
N LYS A 163 -0.76 -0.67 21.10
CA LYS A 163 -0.36 0.50 21.90
C LYS A 163 0.06 1.69 21.04
N GLU A 164 0.64 1.46 19.85
CA GLU A 164 0.99 2.51 18.89
C GLU A 164 -0.28 3.20 18.32
N ASP A 165 -1.35 2.43 18.08
CA ASP A 165 -2.62 2.96 17.57
C ASP A 165 -3.78 2.03 17.98
N TYR A 166 -4.60 2.47 18.93
CA TYR A 166 -5.76 1.71 19.45
C TYR A 166 -6.85 1.47 18.38
N LEU A 167 -6.91 2.27 17.31
CA LEU A 167 -7.84 2.01 16.20
C LEU A 167 -7.56 0.68 15.50
N ARG A 168 -6.36 0.11 15.65
CA ARG A 168 -6.01 -1.23 15.13
C ARG A 168 -6.86 -2.34 15.74
N ILE A 169 -7.41 -2.15 16.94
CA ILE A 169 -8.36 -3.11 17.53
C ILE A 169 -9.64 -3.16 16.69
N LEU A 170 -10.21 -1.98 16.38
CA LEU A 170 -11.42 -1.90 15.53
C LEU A 170 -11.15 -2.41 14.12
N ARG A 171 -9.98 -2.09 13.58
CA ARG A 171 -9.55 -2.60 12.27
C ARG A 171 -9.42 -4.13 12.29
N TYR A 172 -8.89 -4.72 13.37
CA TYR A 172 -8.78 -6.17 13.51
C TYR A 172 -10.16 -6.83 13.40
N PHE A 173 -11.15 -6.40 14.17
CA PHE A 173 -12.50 -6.97 14.10
C PHE A 173 -13.17 -6.74 12.75
N ARG A 174 -12.99 -5.58 12.13
CA ARG A 174 -13.50 -5.29 10.79
C ARG A 174 -12.91 -6.23 9.73
N PHE A 175 -11.62 -6.52 9.79
CA PHE A 175 -11.00 -7.44 8.85
C PHE A 175 -11.31 -8.90 9.19
N LEU A 176 -11.37 -9.27 10.46
CA LEU A 176 -11.72 -10.62 10.88
C LEU A 176 -13.08 -11.04 10.32
N SER A 177 -14.07 -10.15 10.28
CA SER A 177 -15.39 -10.42 9.69
C SER A 177 -15.36 -10.68 8.18
N LYS A 178 -14.28 -10.34 7.48
CA LYS A 178 -14.10 -10.67 6.06
C LYS A 178 -13.48 -12.06 5.84
N PHE A 179 -12.84 -12.63 6.86
CA PHE A 179 -12.20 -13.93 6.79
C PHE A 179 -13.04 -15.06 7.41
N LEU A 180 -14.12 -14.73 8.11
CA LEU A 180 -15.11 -15.67 8.65
C LEU A 180 -16.24 -15.92 7.66
#